data_f6eea6a7912cf17a50dfa58953d6d607
#
_entry.id   f6eea6a7912cf17a50dfa58953d6d607
#
_cell.length_a   1.000
_cell.length_b   1.000
_cell.length_c   1.000
_cell.angle_alpha   90.00
_cell.angle_beta   90.00
_cell.angle_gamma   90.00
#
_symmetry.space_group_name_H-M   'P 1'
#
loop_
_entity.id
_entity.type
_entity.pdbx_description
1 polymer ?
#
loop_
_entity_poly.entity_id
_entity_poly.type
_entity_poly.pdbx_seq_one_letter_code
_entity_poly.pdbx_strand_id
1 'polypeptide(L)'
;MVQVVGVQEGRRELAAPLIGRLLPRCRLLWAKTFRDWMRREQPQFVEAGNERVCYVFREGQDGQPIDLDKLRGITLEPEEKLIILCMNTDDMLISYTDSARHLVDEFERSLNVSYAATPRTTLEFYLGMHVQRDRQKRVLSIDVRRHIYDFIRSMGLDPFSSASVSTPLDPNVTYSKADCPAEINAEIKERVLRAHGKLIHMAIWARPDLAHCVSVLGRYVHNPSQKHLDAYLRVARYLIKTKDLRIVYGTHDTHGLVLYGFSDSDWGADPDSYKSTGAYIFFLDGAACSWKVKLSSTALLSSQESEYVAGSEATKEALNLRMLLEHLGFGDPRPTDIYVDNKGAITMGLHPANKPATRHVNMRMHMLRHHVELGHVCTPFCPTFDMVADYMTKATPKPTHERHNARTMGDQTLAPPLTVIQHLLD
;
A
#
# COMPACT_ATOMS: atom_id res chain seq x y z
N MET A 1 -5.07 -18.77 12.23
CA MET A 1 -3.99 -18.22 13.10
C MET A 1 -2.96 -17.55 12.20
N VAL A 2 -2.29 -16.48 12.61
CA VAL A 2 -1.23 -15.84 11.80
C VAL A 2 0.07 -15.90 12.59
N GLN A 3 1.14 -16.40 12.00
CA GLN A 3 2.44 -16.60 12.66
C GLN A 3 3.59 -16.28 11.70
N VAL A 4 4.76 -15.99 12.23
CA VAL A 4 5.98 -15.72 11.47
C VAL A 4 6.97 -16.86 11.68
N VAL A 5 7.57 -17.31 10.60
CA VAL A 5 8.68 -18.26 10.58
C VAL A 5 9.85 -17.60 9.87
N GLY A 6 10.99 -17.52 10.53
CA GLY A 6 12.24 -17.13 9.88
C GLY A 6 12.88 -18.35 9.22
N VAL A 7 13.22 -18.24 7.96
CA VAL A 7 13.90 -19.29 7.20
C VAL A 7 15.32 -18.85 6.95
N GLN A 8 16.32 -19.55 7.50
CA GLN A 8 17.74 -19.26 7.28
C GLN A 8 18.32 -20.25 6.28
N GLU A 9 18.95 -19.73 5.24
CA GLU A 9 19.83 -20.52 4.39
C GLU A 9 21.08 -20.89 5.19
N GLY A 10 21.46 -22.17 5.21
CA GLY A 10 22.61 -22.67 5.97
C GLY A 10 23.85 -21.80 5.75
N ARG A 11 24.48 -21.39 6.85
CA ARG A 11 25.62 -20.47 6.90
C ARG A 11 26.65 -20.76 5.80
N ARG A 12 26.70 -19.92 4.78
CA ARG A 12 27.91 -19.67 4.00
C ARG A 12 28.38 -18.28 4.36
N GLU A 13 29.51 -18.21 5.07
CA GLU A 13 30.24 -16.97 5.31
C GLU A 13 30.67 -16.38 3.96
N LEU A 14 29.94 -15.40 3.47
CA LEU A 14 30.32 -14.58 2.35
C LEU A 14 30.60 -13.16 2.85
N ALA A 15 31.80 -12.70 2.56
CA ALA A 15 32.39 -11.44 2.98
C ALA A 15 31.50 -10.22 2.64
N ALA A 16 31.32 -9.36 3.62
CA ALA A 16 30.41 -8.21 3.67
C ALA A 16 30.46 -7.17 2.51
N PRO A 17 31.54 -6.94 1.75
CA PRO A 17 31.56 -5.89 0.71
C PRO A 17 30.89 -6.28 -0.61
N LEU A 18 30.61 -7.54 -0.89
CA LEU A 18 29.98 -8.04 -2.12
C LEU A 18 28.43 -8.07 -2.03
N ILE A 19 27.88 -7.97 -0.84
CA ILE A 19 26.47 -8.17 -0.54
C ILE A 19 25.58 -7.09 -1.20
N GLY A 20 26.02 -5.83 -1.24
CA GLY A 20 25.18 -4.72 -1.73
C GLY A 20 24.84 -4.79 -3.24
N ARG A 21 25.67 -5.41 -4.08
CA ARG A 21 25.41 -5.57 -5.52
C ARG A 21 24.76 -6.89 -5.91
N LEU A 22 24.83 -7.88 -5.03
CA LEU A 22 24.28 -9.23 -5.27
C LEU A 22 22.87 -9.42 -4.68
N LEU A 23 22.46 -8.58 -3.73
CA LEU A 23 21.18 -8.69 -3.02
C LEU A 23 19.93 -8.91 -3.93
N PRO A 24 19.74 -8.16 -5.04
CA PRO A 24 18.56 -8.40 -5.89
C PRO A 24 18.60 -9.75 -6.60
N ARG A 25 19.80 -10.18 -7.05
CA ARG A 25 19.97 -11.48 -7.73
C ARG A 25 19.87 -12.66 -6.76
N CYS A 26 20.38 -12.50 -5.54
CA CYS A 26 20.26 -13.51 -4.49
C CYS A 26 18.80 -13.70 -4.06
N ARG A 27 18.03 -12.61 -3.92
CA ARG A 27 16.59 -12.66 -3.62
C ARG A 27 15.80 -13.39 -4.70
N LEU A 28 16.06 -13.10 -5.98
CA LEU A 28 15.43 -13.78 -7.11
C LEU A 28 15.79 -15.27 -7.16
N LEU A 29 17.05 -15.61 -6.92
CA LEU A 29 17.51 -17.00 -6.90
C LEU A 29 16.88 -17.76 -5.73
N TRP A 30 16.84 -17.17 -4.54
CA TRP A 30 16.18 -17.75 -3.37
C TRP A 30 14.70 -17.98 -3.62
N ALA A 31 13.97 -16.98 -4.09
CA ALA A 31 12.55 -17.11 -4.40
C ALA A 31 12.29 -18.21 -5.44
N LYS A 32 13.17 -18.36 -6.47
CA LYS A 32 13.09 -19.44 -7.43
C LYS A 32 13.34 -20.79 -6.77
N THR A 33 14.40 -20.94 -5.98
CA THR A 33 14.74 -22.19 -5.29
C THR A 33 13.63 -22.65 -4.36
N PHE A 34 13.05 -21.73 -3.59
CA PHE A 34 11.92 -22.03 -2.72
C PHE A 34 10.66 -22.41 -3.51
N ARG A 35 10.38 -21.70 -4.61
CA ARG A 35 9.27 -22.05 -5.50
C ARG A 35 9.41 -23.45 -6.08
N ASP A 36 10.60 -23.83 -6.54
CA ASP A 36 10.88 -25.16 -7.07
C ASP A 36 10.74 -26.24 -5.97
N TRP A 37 11.14 -25.92 -4.73
CA TRP A 37 10.92 -26.76 -3.57
C TRP A 37 9.43 -26.92 -3.25
N MET A 38 8.66 -25.82 -3.20
CA MET A 38 7.20 -25.85 -2.96
C MET A 38 6.50 -26.72 -4.00
N ARG A 39 6.82 -26.57 -5.27
CA ARG A 39 6.22 -27.38 -6.36
C ARG A 39 6.51 -28.86 -6.24
N ARG A 40 7.67 -29.23 -5.74
CA ARG A 40 8.11 -30.61 -5.60
C ARG A 40 7.62 -31.27 -4.32
N GLU A 41 7.78 -30.58 -3.20
CA GLU A 41 7.53 -31.14 -1.86
C GLU A 41 6.13 -30.81 -1.32
N GLN A 42 5.50 -29.76 -1.84
CA GLN A 42 4.22 -29.24 -1.36
C GLN A 42 3.25 -28.93 -2.54
N PRO A 43 3.00 -29.90 -3.44
CA PRO A 43 2.21 -29.68 -4.67
C PRO A 43 0.75 -29.29 -4.42
N GLN A 44 0.24 -29.49 -3.20
CA GLN A 44 -1.12 -29.10 -2.79
C GLN A 44 -1.30 -27.59 -2.64
N PHE A 45 -0.20 -26.83 -2.55
CA PHE A 45 -0.26 -25.38 -2.50
C PHE A 45 -0.28 -24.75 -3.89
N VAL A 46 -1.22 -23.83 -4.11
CA VAL A 46 -1.34 -23.04 -5.34
C VAL A 46 -0.61 -21.71 -5.17
N GLU A 47 0.20 -21.34 -6.14
CA GLU A 47 0.90 -20.05 -6.14
C GLU A 47 -0.09 -18.93 -6.45
N ALA A 48 -0.15 -17.91 -5.59
CA ALA A 48 -1.02 -16.75 -5.72
C ALA A 48 -0.21 -15.49 -6.07
N GLY A 49 -0.59 -14.79 -7.16
CA GLY A 49 0.00 -13.52 -7.58
C GLY A 49 1.24 -13.62 -8.46
N ASN A 50 1.56 -12.52 -9.15
CA ASN A 50 2.57 -12.50 -10.22
C ASN A 50 4.01 -12.17 -9.76
N GLU A 51 4.21 -11.55 -8.60
CA GLU A 51 5.51 -10.96 -8.25
C GLU A 51 6.04 -11.35 -6.86
N ARG A 52 5.24 -11.99 -6.02
CA ARG A 52 5.62 -12.34 -4.65
C ARG A 52 5.33 -13.80 -4.38
N VAL A 53 6.17 -14.40 -3.54
CA VAL A 53 6.02 -15.79 -3.17
C VAL A 53 4.87 -15.89 -2.17
N CYS A 54 3.66 -16.05 -2.69
CA CYS A 54 2.45 -16.28 -1.93
C CYS A 54 1.83 -17.60 -2.38
N TYR A 55 1.46 -18.45 -1.44
CA TYR A 55 0.89 -19.77 -1.69
C TYR A 55 -0.39 -19.94 -0.90
N VAL A 56 -1.36 -20.59 -1.49
CA VAL A 56 -2.66 -20.85 -0.87
C VAL A 56 -2.94 -22.35 -0.92
N PHE A 57 -3.44 -22.87 0.17
CA PHE A 57 -4.07 -24.18 0.26
C PHE A 57 -5.46 -24.00 0.83
N ARG A 58 -6.47 -24.60 0.19
CA ARG A 58 -7.85 -24.62 0.68
C ARG A 58 -8.48 -25.97 0.43
N GLU A 59 -9.11 -26.55 1.45
CA GLU A 59 -9.78 -27.83 1.43
C GLU A 59 -11.18 -27.69 2.07
N GLY A 60 -12.19 -28.20 1.36
CA GLY A 60 -13.58 -28.19 1.83
C GLY A 60 -13.86 -29.22 2.92
N GLN A 61 -15.12 -29.26 3.38
CA GLN A 61 -15.59 -30.22 4.40
C GLN A 61 -15.50 -31.67 3.94
N ASP A 62 -15.55 -31.89 2.63
CA ASP A 62 -15.42 -33.22 2.00
C ASP A 62 -13.98 -33.72 1.87
N GLY A 63 -13.00 -32.97 2.36
CA GLY A 63 -11.58 -33.29 2.29
C GLY A 63 -10.98 -33.16 0.89
N GLN A 64 -11.70 -32.52 -0.04
CA GLN A 64 -11.20 -32.27 -1.40
C GLN A 64 -10.61 -30.85 -1.50
N PRO A 65 -9.51 -30.69 -2.28
CA PRO A 65 -9.00 -29.36 -2.60
C PRO A 65 -10.08 -28.52 -3.29
N ILE A 66 -10.29 -27.31 -2.81
CA ILE A 66 -11.23 -26.38 -3.42
C ILE A 66 -10.54 -25.74 -4.63
N ASP A 67 -11.20 -25.79 -5.78
CA ASP A 67 -10.81 -25.09 -6.98
C ASP A 67 -11.01 -23.57 -6.73
N LEU A 68 -9.92 -22.84 -6.53
CA LEU A 68 -9.92 -21.40 -6.20
C LEU A 68 -10.58 -20.57 -7.30
N ASP A 69 -10.53 -21.05 -8.57
CA ASP A 69 -11.15 -20.35 -9.71
C ASP A 69 -12.70 -20.43 -9.67
N LYS A 70 -13.26 -21.35 -8.88
CA LYS A 70 -14.71 -21.50 -8.70
C LYS A 70 -15.25 -20.82 -7.45
N LEU A 71 -14.38 -20.33 -6.58
CA LEU A 71 -14.77 -19.64 -5.37
C LEU A 71 -15.29 -18.24 -5.69
N ARG A 72 -16.59 -18.07 -5.52
CA ARG A 72 -17.26 -16.79 -5.58
C ARG A 72 -17.90 -16.51 -4.22
N GLY A 73 -17.14 -15.90 -3.34
CA GLY A 73 -17.66 -15.51 -2.03
C GLY A 73 -16.61 -15.46 -0.93
N ILE A 74 -16.90 -14.65 0.07
CA ILE A 74 -15.94 -14.19 1.09
C ILE A 74 -16.05 -15.03 2.38
N THR A 75 -17.00 -15.95 2.48
CA THR A 75 -17.28 -16.71 3.70
C THR A 75 -16.47 -17.99 3.74
N LEU A 76 -15.65 -18.14 4.80
CA LEU A 76 -15.05 -19.42 5.18
C LEU A 76 -16.05 -20.17 6.07
N GLU A 77 -16.39 -21.38 5.66
CA GLU A 77 -17.13 -22.26 6.56
C GLU A 77 -16.22 -22.68 7.74
N PRO A 78 -16.78 -22.87 8.95
CA PRO A 78 -16.00 -23.14 10.16
C PRO A 78 -15.04 -24.35 10.06
N GLU A 79 -15.37 -25.31 9.22
CA GLU A 79 -14.60 -26.56 9.06
C GLU A 79 -13.64 -26.53 7.88
N GLU A 80 -13.71 -25.49 7.03
CA GLU A 80 -12.78 -25.35 5.89
C GLU A 80 -11.34 -25.16 6.37
N LYS A 81 -10.42 -25.82 5.69
CA LYS A 81 -8.99 -25.67 5.95
C LYS A 81 -8.41 -24.67 4.95
N LEU A 82 -7.96 -23.52 5.44
CA LEU A 82 -7.27 -22.52 4.66
C LEU A 82 -5.88 -22.29 5.25
N ILE A 83 -4.86 -22.27 4.38
CA ILE A 83 -3.50 -21.86 4.71
C ILE A 83 -3.07 -20.85 3.65
N ILE A 84 -2.57 -19.71 4.09
CA ILE A 84 -1.96 -18.68 3.26
C ILE A 84 -0.52 -18.51 3.74
N LEU A 85 0.43 -18.70 2.83
CA LEU A 85 1.86 -18.53 3.06
C LEU A 85 2.33 -17.32 2.25
N CYS A 86 2.86 -16.31 2.89
CA CYS A 86 3.51 -15.18 2.22
C CYS A 86 4.97 -15.12 2.64
N MET A 87 5.88 -15.21 1.69
CA MET A 87 7.31 -15.16 1.94
C MET A 87 7.93 -13.86 1.44
N ASN A 88 8.77 -13.26 2.26
CA ASN A 88 9.57 -12.11 1.88
C ASN A 88 11.02 -12.33 2.30
N THR A 89 11.85 -12.77 1.37
CA THR A 89 13.24 -13.17 1.59
C THR A 89 13.30 -14.30 2.65
N ASP A 90 13.71 -14.01 3.87
CA ASP A 90 13.94 -14.99 4.94
C ASP A 90 12.74 -15.11 5.90
N ASP A 91 11.79 -14.19 5.81
CA ASP A 91 10.61 -14.16 6.69
C ASP A 91 9.39 -14.75 5.99
N MET A 92 8.72 -15.69 6.62
CA MET A 92 7.48 -16.29 6.13
C MET A 92 6.33 -15.94 7.07
N LEU A 93 5.28 -15.35 6.52
CA LEU A 93 4.02 -15.13 7.20
C LEU A 93 3.08 -16.30 6.88
N ILE A 94 2.59 -16.97 7.93
CA ILE A 94 1.65 -18.08 7.79
C ILE A 94 0.32 -17.67 8.43
N SER A 95 -0.74 -17.63 7.63
CA SER A 95 -2.12 -17.46 8.11
C SER A 95 -2.89 -18.75 7.87
N TYR A 96 -3.63 -19.25 8.88
CA TYR A 96 -4.36 -20.51 8.74
C TYR A 96 -5.58 -20.56 9.65
N THR A 97 -6.57 -21.37 9.24
CA THR A 97 -7.73 -21.74 10.08
C THR A 97 -7.30 -22.73 11.17
N ASP A 98 -8.00 -22.75 12.30
CA ASP A 98 -7.65 -23.68 13.39
C ASP A 98 -7.79 -25.14 12.96
N SER A 99 -8.71 -25.46 12.03
CA SER A 99 -8.88 -26.77 11.38
C SER A 99 -7.64 -27.22 10.59
N ALA A 100 -6.88 -26.27 10.01
CA ALA A 100 -5.69 -26.54 9.22
C ALA A 100 -4.39 -26.63 10.05
N ARG A 101 -4.42 -26.51 11.36
CA ARG A 101 -3.23 -26.48 12.22
C ARG A 101 -2.29 -27.66 12.00
N HIS A 102 -2.83 -28.88 11.92
CA HIS A 102 -2.04 -30.10 11.74
C HIS A 102 -1.27 -30.10 10.40
N LEU A 103 -1.85 -29.53 9.34
CA LEU A 103 -1.19 -29.39 8.03
C LEU A 103 -0.04 -28.37 8.09
N VAL A 104 -0.20 -27.30 8.88
CA VAL A 104 0.89 -26.34 9.10
C VAL A 104 2.03 -26.98 9.90
N ASP A 105 1.73 -27.82 10.91
CA ASP A 105 2.74 -28.55 11.66
C ASP A 105 3.51 -29.56 10.77
N GLU A 106 2.84 -30.16 9.79
CA GLU A 106 3.46 -31.04 8.80
C GLU A 106 4.32 -30.27 7.81
N PHE A 107 3.82 -29.14 7.31
CA PHE A 107 4.57 -28.24 6.46
C PHE A 107 5.86 -27.78 7.12
N GLU A 108 5.82 -27.32 8.40
CA GLU A 108 7.01 -26.93 9.15
C GLU A 108 8.02 -28.07 9.34
N ARG A 109 7.56 -29.29 9.57
CA ARG A 109 8.45 -30.45 9.64
C ARG A 109 9.16 -30.69 8.32
N SER A 110 8.43 -30.64 7.20
CA SER A 110 8.99 -30.77 5.85
C SER A 110 9.98 -29.63 5.53
N LEU A 111 9.62 -28.40 5.90
CA LEU A 111 10.47 -27.22 5.74
C LEU A 111 11.79 -27.37 6.50
N ASN A 112 11.76 -27.84 7.74
CA ASN A 112 12.93 -28.04 8.60
C ASN A 112 13.87 -29.17 8.12
N VAL A 113 13.38 -30.11 7.33
CA VAL A 113 14.22 -31.12 6.69
C VAL A 113 15.11 -30.48 5.61
N SER A 114 14.60 -29.49 4.88
CA SER A 114 15.27 -28.88 3.73
C SER A 114 15.98 -27.58 4.09
N TYR A 115 15.49 -26.86 5.08
CA TYR A 115 15.96 -25.51 5.49
C TYR A 115 16.02 -25.42 7.01
N ALA A 116 16.96 -24.62 7.53
CA ALA A 116 17.03 -24.31 8.96
C ALA A 116 15.99 -23.22 9.28
N ALA A 117 14.75 -23.63 9.51
CA ALA A 117 13.67 -22.69 9.86
C ALA A 117 13.63 -22.47 11.38
N THR A 118 13.37 -21.23 11.79
CA THR A 118 13.09 -20.94 13.20
C THR A 118 11.68 -21.37 13.57
N PRO A 119 11.42 -21.80 14.81
CA PRO A 119 10.05 -22.09 15.26
C PRO A 119 9.12 -20.90 15.01
N ARG A 120 7.87 -21.18 14.60
CA ARG A 120 6.88 -20.11 14.43
C ARG A 120 6.59 -19.40 15.75
N THR A 121 6.43 -18.08 15.63
CA THR A 121 6.06 -17.22 16.74
C THR A 121 4.75 -16.49 16.41
N THR A 122 4.08 -16.00 17.44
CA THR A 122 2.93 -15.11 17.24
C THR A 122 3.38 -13.87 16.46
N LEU A 123 2.56 -13.45 15.50
CA LEU A 123 2.82 -12.25 14.73
C LEU A 123 2.71 -11.00 15.61
N GLU A 124 3.85 -10.47 16.02
CA GLU A 124 3.97 -9.17 16.68
C GLU A 124 4.75 -8.16 15.85
N PHE A 125 5.73 -8.66 15.09
CA PHE A 125 6.54 -7.84 14.20
C PHE A 125 6.72 -8.55 12.86
N TYR A 126 6.56 -7.78 11.77
CA TYR A 126 6.80 -8.26 10.42
C TYR A 126 7.30 -7.11 9.54
N LEU A 127 8.45 -7.28 8.89
CA LEU A 127 9.08 -6.27 8.01
C LEU A 127 9.25 -4.88 8.64
N GLY A 128 9.51 -4.83 9.95
CA GLY A 128 9.64 -3.57 10.70
C GLY A 128 8.32 -2.93 11.13
N MET A 129 7.20 -3.54 10.78
CA MET A 129 5.88 -3.16 11.29
C MET A 129 5.59 -3.89 12.60
N HIS A 130 4.98 -3.18 13.54
CA HIS A 130 4.37 -3.77 14.73
C HIS A 130 2.91 -4.12 14.41
N VAL A 131 2.54 -5.37 14.66
CA VAL A 131 1.20 -5.91 14.38
C VAL A 131 0.54 -6.32 15.67
N GLN A 132 -0.63 -5.78 15.94
CA GLN A 132 -1.47 -6.17 17.09
C GLN A 132 -2.77 -6.75 16.58
N ARG A 133 -3.19 -7.86 17.15
CA ARG A 133 -4.45 -8.53 16.81
C ARG A 133 -5.30 -8.78 18.04
N ASP A 134 -6.50 -8.24 18.05
CA ASP A 134 -7.56 -8.58 19.00
C ASP A 134 -8.53 -9.57 18.33
N ARG A 135 -8.45 -10.85 18.72
CA ARG A 135 -9.29 -11.90 18.12
C ARG A 135 -10.74 -11.80 18.54
N GLN A 136 -11.01 -11.31 19.75
CA GLN A 136 -12.39 -11.19 20.27
C GLN A 136 -13.13 -10.08 19.51
N LYS A 137 -12.45 -8.97 19.26
CA LYS A 137 -12.99 -7.85 18.50
C LYS A 137 -12.83 -8.01 16.98
N ARG A 138 -12.13 -9.06 16.52
CA ARG A 138 -11.76 -9.27 15.11
C ARG A 138 -10.99 -8.10 14.49
N VAL A 139 -10.19 -7.40 15.28
CA VAL A 139 -9.44 -6.22 14.88
C VAL A 139 -7.97 -6.57 14.71
N LEU A 140 -7.35 -6.06 13.65
CA LEU A 140 -5.91 -6.10 13.40
C LEU A 140 -5.41 -4.68 13.20
N SER A 141 -4.35 -4.29 13.90
CA SER A 141 -3.72 -2.99 13.71
C SER A 141 -2.24 -3.11 13.36
N ILE A 142 -1.78 -2.18 12.52
CA ILE A 142 -0.40 -2.11 12.03
C ILE A 142 0.15 -0.72 12.31
N ASP A 143 1.33 -0.64 12.92
CA ASP A 143 2.04 0.60 13.15
C ASP A 143 3.55 0.49 12.88
N VAL A 144 4.21 1.64 12.70
CA VAL A 144 5.66 1.78 12.52
C VAL A 144 6.28 2.69 13.59
N ARG A 145 5.74 2.65 14.81
CA ARG A 145 6.08 3.52 15.92
C ARG A 145 7.58 3.55 16.24
N ARG A 146 8.26 2.41 16.17
CA ARG A 146 9.70 2.34 16.37
C ARG A 146 10.45 3.20 15.37
N HIS A 147 10.11 3.10 14.10
CA HIS A 147 10.73 3.92 13.04
C HIS A 147 10.42 5.40 13.20
N ILE A 148 9.21 5.75 13.68
CA ILE A 148 8.83 7.12 14.00
C ILE A 148 9.73 7.69 15.10
N TYR A 149 9.94 6.98 16.20
CA TYR A 149 10.83 7.42 17.28
C TYR A 149 12.28 7.59 16.80
N ASP A 150 12.78 6.64 16.02
CA ASP A 150 14.13 6.69 15.45
C ASP A 150 14.30 7.86 14.46
N PHE A 151 13.26 8.17 13.69
CA PHE A 151 13.25 9.34 12.82
C PHE A 151 13.29 10.65 13.62
N ILE A 152 12.38 10.84 14.57
CA ILE A 152 12.29 12.07 15.40
C ILE A 152 13.61 12.33 16.11
N ARG A 153 14.22 11.31 16.74
CA ARG A 153 15.53 11.41 17.40
C ARG A 153 16.65 11.78 16.41
N SER A 154 16.64 11.18 15.22
CA SER A 154 17.64 11.49 14.19
C SER A 154 17.55 12.92 13.66
N MET A 155 16.41 13.57 13.83
CA MET A 155 16.21 14.98 13.52
C MET A 155 16.59 15.91 14.68
N GLY A 156 17.07 15.36 15.81
CA GLY A 156 17.45 16.13 17.00
C GLY A 156 16.28 16.57 17.87
N LEU A 157 15.13 15.90 17.75
CA LEU A 157 13.92 16.22 18.52
C LEU A 157 13.60 15.13 19.54
N ASP A 158 12.90 15.52 20.62
CA ASP A 158 12.36 14.58 21.59
C ASP A 158 10.96 14.10 21.13
N PRO A 159 10.73 12.76 21.02
CA PRO A 159 9.43 12.20 20.68
C PRO A 159 8.29 12.55 21.65
N PHE A 160 8.63 13.01 22.86
CA PHE A 160 7.66 13.37 23.90
C PHE A 160 7.51 14.88 24.05
N SER A 161 8.13 15.68 23.18
CA SER A 161 8.00 17.13 23.15
C SER A 161 6.56 17.55 22.85
N SER A 162 6.17 18.70 23.42
CA SER A 162 4.90 19.38 23.08
C SER A 162 4.95 20.15 21.75
N ALA A 163 6.14 20.36 21.18
CA ALA A 163 6.33 21.10 19.93
C ALA A 163 5.88 20.26 18.72
N SER A 164 4.59 20.31 18.40
CA SER A 164 3.97 19.51 17.34
C SER A 164 3.17 20.37 16.36
N VAL A 165 2.97 19.86 15.15
CA VAL A 165 2.13 20.46 14.09
C VAL A 165 1.11 19.44 13.59
N SER A 166 0.05 19.92 12.91
CA SER A 166 -1.09 19.07 12.51
C SER A 166 -1.00 18.52 11.09
N THR A 167 -0.08 19.05 10.26
CA THR A 167 0.09 18.62 8.85
C THR A 167 1.57 18.41 8.55
N PRO A 168 1.91 17.39 7.72
CA PRO A 168 3.31 17.08 7.43
C PRO A 168 4.00 18.22 6.65
N LEU A 169 3.32 18.80 5.66
CA LEU A 169 3.77 20.01 4.96
C LEU A 169 2.84 21.18 5.25
N ASP A 170 3.35 22.40 5.07
CA ASP A 170 2.56 23.62 5.17
C ASP A 170 1.87 23.87 3.82
N PRO A 171 0.52 23.99 3.77
CA PRO A 171 -0.19 24.28 2.53
C PRO A 171 0.22 25.58 1.83
N ASN A 172 0.81 26.52 2.60
CA ASN A 172 1.22 27.82 2.08
C ASN A 172 2.69 27.86 1.62
N VAL A 173 3.42 26.73 1.70
CA VAL A 173 4.84 26.67 1.34
C VAL A 173 5.02 25.79 0.10
N THR A 174 5.54 26.40 -0.96
CA THR A 174 5.93 25.70 -2.19
C THR A 174 7.43 25.45 -2.18
N TYR A 175 7.83 24.27 -2.66
CA TYR A 175 9.23 23.86 -2.82
C TYR A 175 9.55 23.77 -4.32
N SER A 176 10.70 24.35 -4.71
CA SER A 176 11.14 24.41 -6.12
C SER A 176 12.65 24.28 -6.24
N LYS A 177 13.15 24.07 -7.44
CA LYS A 177 14.59 24.12 -7.74
C LYS A 177 15.22 25.46 -7.44
N ALA A 178 14.45 26.55 -7.47
CA ALA A 178 14.93 27.89 -7.09
C ALA A 178 15.33 27.96 -5.60
N ASP A 179 14.82 27.08 -4.76
CA ASP A 179 15.20 26.97 -3.35
C ASP A 179 16.53 26.21 -3.16
N CYS A 180 17.04 25.55 -4.20
CA CYS A 180 18.29 24.80 -4.13
C CYS A 180 19.50 25.76 -4.15
N PRO A 181 20.55 25.51 -3.34
CA PRO A 181 21.75 26.34 -3.34
C PRO A 181 22.59 26.15 -4.61
N ALA A 182 23.35 27.17 -5.01
CA ALA A 182 24.27 27.09 -6.12
C ALA A 182 25.37 26.03 -5.88
N GLU A 183 25.85 25.94 -4.63
CA GLU A 183 26.80 24.94 -4.21
C GLU A 183 26.17 23.96 -3.21
N ILE A 184 26.44 22.67 -3.39
CA ILE A 184 25.87 21.62 -2.56
C ILE A 184 26.46 21.66 -1.16
N ASN A 185 25.63 21.86 -0.15
CA ASN A 185 26.02 21.67 1.26
C ASN A 185 26.00 20.16 1.60
N ALA A 186 27.16 19.57 1.74
CA ALA A 186 27.34 18.13 1.99
C ALA A 186 26.68 17.67 3.29
N GLU A 187 26.74 18.46 4.36
CA GLU A 187 26.15 18.14 5.67
C GLU A 187 24.60 18.12 5.58
N ILE A 188 24.00 19.15 5.00
CA ILE A 188 22.54 19.20 4.80
C ILE A 188 22.08 18.04 3.90
N LYS A 189 22.81 17.78 2.81
CA LYS A 189 22.50 16.70 1.89
C LYS A 189 22.52 15.33 2.59
N GLU A 190 23.54 15.05 3.39
CA GLU A 190 23.64 13.77 4.10
C GLU A 190 22.47 13.60 5.09
N ARG A 191 22.15 14.64 5.87
CA ARG A 191 21.03 14.64 6.81
C ARG A 191 19.71 14.40 6.09
N VAL A 192 19.47 15.10 4.98
CA VAL A 192 18.25 14.99 4.16
C VAL A 192 18.13 13.59 3.55
N LEU A 193 19.20 13.03 2.98
CA LEU A 193 19.18 11.67 2.40
C LEU A 193 18.83 10.60 3.45
N ARG A 194 19.42 10.69 4.65
CA ARG A 194 19.10 9.78 5.75
C ARG A 194 17.65 9.93 6.22
N ALA A 195 17.19 11.18 6.36
CA ALA A 195 15.82 11.48 6.76
C ALA A 195 14.82 10.97 5.73
N HIS A 196 15.08 11.21 4.44
CA HIS A 196 14.21 10.80 3.35
C HIS A 196 14.06 9.28 3.27
N GLY A 197 15.17 8.52 3.39
CA GLY A 197 15.12 7.06 3.41
C GLY A 197 14.24 6.49 4.52
N LYS A 198 14.31 7.08 5.72
CA LYS A 198 13.43 6.69 6.83
C LYS A 198 11.96 7.02 6.56
N LEU A 199 11.68 8.20 5.98
CA LEU A 199 10.31 8.61 5.64
C LEU A 199 9.69 7.72 4.55
N ILE A 200 10.44 7.36 3.50
CA ILE A 200 9.97 6.43 2.47
C ILE A 200 9.50 5.13 3.10
N HIS A 201 10.31 4.55 4.01
CA HIS A 201 9.94 3.30 4.67
C HIS A 201 8.59 3.42 5.40
N MET A 202 8.42 4.47 6.22
CA MET A 202 7.16 4.68 6.96
C MET A 202 5.98 4.92 6.02
N ALA A 203 6.17 5.74 4.96
CA ALA A 203 5.12 6.07 3.99
C ALA A 203 4.63 4.85 3.20
N ILE A 204 5.51 3.89 2.91
CA ILE A 204 5.15 2.67 2.16
C ILE A 204 4.43 1.66 3.05
N TRP A 205 4.82 1.52 4.31
CA TRP A 205 4.36 0.40 5.12
C TRP A 205 3.10 0.68 5.95
N ALA A 206 2.96 1.86 6.56
CA ALA A 206 1.83 2.12 7.45
C ALA A 206 1.47 3.61 7.63
N ARG A 207 2.07 4.52 6.85
CA ARG A 207 1.82 5.96 6.99
C ARG A 207 1.55 6.61 5.62
N PRO A 208 0.39 6.29 4.99
CA PRO A 208 -0.03 6.89 3.72
C PRO A 208 -0.11 8.42 3.78
N ASP A 209 -0.37 9.01 4.92
CA ASP A 209 -0.37 10.43 5.20
C ASP A 209 0.98 11.13 4.93
N LEU A 210 2.07 10.37 4.87
CA LEU A 210 3.41 10.87 4.52
C LEU A 210 3.70 10.79 3.02
N ALA A 211 2.88 10.12 2.22
CA ALA A 211 3.19 9.83 0.82
C ALA A 211 3.37 11.08 -0.03
N HIS A 212 2.53 12.12 0.18
CA HIS A 212 2.68 13.40 -0.49
C HIS A 212 4.00 14.09 -0.14
N CYS A 213 4.31 14.26 1.15
CA CYS A 213 5.54 14.95 1.56
C CYS A 213 6.79 14.21 1.10
N VAL A 214 6.79 12.87 1.09
CA VAL A 214 7.87 12.05 0.53
C VAL A 214 8.02 12.32 -0.96
N SER A 215 6.92 12.35 -1.73
CA SER A 215 6.96 12.64 -3.16
C SER A 215 7.51 14.03 -3.47
N VAL A 216 7.09 15.05 -2.72
CA VAL A 216 7.55 16.44 -2.93
C VAL A 216 9.01 16.61 -2.54
N LEU A 217 9.37 16.25 -1.31
CA LEU A 217 10.72 16.46 -0.79
C LEU A 217 11.77 15.59 -1.48
N GLY A 218 11.35 14.43 -2.00
CA GLY A 218 12.19 13.52 -2.76
C GLY A 218 12.82 14.13 -4.02
N ARG A 219 12.18 15.15 -4.60
CA ARG A 219 12.67 15.85 -5.80
C ARG A 219 13.96 16.62 -5.55
N TYR A 220 14.23 17.01 -4.29
CA TYR A 220 15.32 17.90 -3.91
C TYR A 220 16.43 17.22 -3.07
N VAL A 221 16.38 15.93 -2.85
CA VAL A 221 17.32 15.19 -1.97
C VAL A 221 18.78 15.24 -2.44
N HIS A 222 19.01 15.48 -3.73
CA HIS A 222 20.36 15.54 -4.29
C HIS A 222 21.05 16.90 -4.10
N ASN A 223 20.25 17.99 -3.99
CA ASN A 223 20.76 19.34 -3.77
C ASN A 223 19.82 20.13 -2.83
N PRO A 224 19.66 19.72 -1.56
CA PRO A 224 18.75 20.38 -0.63
C PRO A 224 19.35 21.63 -0.03
N SER A 225 18.48 22.62 0.24
CA SER A 225 18.79 23.80 1.06
C SER A 225 18.35 23.63 2.51
N GLN A 226 18.60 24.65 3.34
CA GLN A 226 18.07 24.72 4.71
C GLN A 226 16.53 24.66 4.73
N LYS A 227 15.84 25.32 3.78
CA LYS A 227 14.37 25.25 3.63
C LYS A 227 13.86 23.80 3.50
N HIS A 228 14.57 22.98 2.74
CA HIS A 228 14.23 21.56 2.62
C HIS A 228 14.47 20.80 3.93
N LEU A 229 15.59 21.05 4.63
CA LEU A 229 15.85 20.43 5.94
C LEU A 229 14.79 20.86 6.98
N ASP A 230 14.35 22.11 6.98
CA ASP A 230 13.29 22.63 7.85
C ASP A 230 11.94 21.92 7.57
N ALA A 231 11.67 21.54 6.32
CA ALA A 231 10.52 20.71 5.98
C ALA A 231 10.59 19.33 6.63
N TYR A 232 11.75 18.66 6.65
CA TYR A 232 11.91 17.40 7.38
C TYR A 232 11.76 17.57 8.90
N LEU A 233 12.23 18.67 9.46
CA LEU A 233 11.99 19.02 10.88
C LEU A 233 10.50 19.24 11.15
N ARG A 234 9.76 19.86 10.21
CA ARG A 234 8.30 19.98 10.30
C ARG A 234 7.62 18.61 10.28
N VAL A 235 8.02 17.71 9.37
CA VAL A 235 7.51 16.32 9.34
C VAL A 235 7.79 15.61 10.67
N ALA A 236 8.97 15.81 11.28
CA ALA A 236 9.26 15.23 12.59
C ALA A 236 8.33 15.76 13.69
N ARG A 237 8.01 17.06 13.69
CA ARG A 237 7.01 17.64 14.61
C ARG A 237 5.59 17.12 14.36
N TYR A 238 5.22 16.88 13.11
CA TYR A 238 3.97 16.19 12.76
C TYR A 238 3.92 14.78 13.32
N LEU A 239 5.01 14.04 13.19
CA LEU A 239 5.13 12.69 13.72
C LEU A 239 5.12 12.62 15.24
N ILE A 240 5.60 13.65 15.96
CA ILE A 240 5.44 13.74 17.42
C ILE A 240 3.96 13.73 17.80
N LYS A 241 3.11 14.48 17.09
CA LYS A 241 1.66 14.51 17.32
C LYS A 241 0.98 13.20 16.95
N THR A 242 1.44 12.55 15.89
CA THR A 242 0.77 11.41 15.24
C THR A 242 1.50 10.09 15.43
N LYS A 243 2.40 9.97 16.41
CA LYS A 243 3.22 8.78 16.65
C LYS A 243 2.42 7.52 16.99
N ASP A 244 1.22 7.71 17.51
CA ASP A 244 0.33 6.63 17.95
C ASP A 244 -0.70 6.21 16.89
N LEU A 245 -0.70 6.87 15.73
CA LEU A 245 -1.55 6.47 14.62
C LEU A 245 -1.16 5.10 14.10
N ARG A 246 -2.16 4.31 13.80
CA ARG A 246 -2.06 2.97 13.25
C ARG A 246 -3.13 2.73 12.21
N ILE A 247 -2.88 1.87 11.25
CA ILE A 247 -3.91 1.36 10.35
C ILE A 247 -4.66 0.27 11.11
N VAL A 248 -5.99 0.34 11.16
CA VAL A 248 -6.85 -0.58 11.93
C VAL A 248 -7.87 -1.23 11.00
N TYR A 249 -7.77 -2.54 10.81
CA TYR A 249 -8.69 -3.37 10.02
C TYR A 249 -9.68 -4.11 10.93
N GLY A 250 -10.80 -4.55 10.37
CA GLY A 250 -11.81 -5.30 11.10
C GLY A 250 -12.84 -4.42 11.79
N THR A 251 -12.97 -3.18 11.34
CA THR A 251 -13.80 -2.17 12.02
C THR A 251 -15.23 -2.09 11.50
N HIS A 252 -15.53 -2.74 10.38
CA HIS A 252 -16.84 -2.69 9.72
C HIS A 252 -17.45 -4.10 9.61
N ASP A 253 -18.21 -4.50 10.61
CA ASP A 253 -18.85 -5.83 10.70
C ASP A 253 -19.94 -6.09 9.64
N THR A 254 -20.34 -5.09 8.83
CA THR A 254 -21.59 -5.16 8.07
C THR A 254 -21.44 -5.49 6.58
N HIS A 255 -20.26 -5.40 5.97
CA HIS A 255 -20.14 -5.47 4.52
C HIS A 255 -19.08 -6.45 3.98
N GLY A 256 -18.39 -7.20 4.84
CA GLY A 256 -17.35 -8.15 4.41
C GLY A 256 -16.10 -7.47 3.85
N LEU A 257 -15.27 -8.25 3.17
CA LEU A 257 -14.01 -7.79 2.53
C LEU A 257 -14.32 -7.06 1.20
N VAL A 258 -14.84 -5.84 1.25
CA VAL A 258 -15.10 -5.04 0.05
C VAL A 258 -13.87 -4.22 -0.31
N LEU A 259 -13.39 -4.39 -1.54
CA LEU A 259 -12.32 -3.59 -2.12
C LEU A 259 -12.88 -2.37 -2.84
N TYR A 260 -12.50 -1.17 -2.44
CA TYR A 260 -12.81 0.08 -3.14
C TYR A 260 -11.64 1.05 -3.05
N GLY A 261 -11.60 2.06 -3.91
CA GLY A 261 -10.51 3.02 -3.94
C GLY A 261 -10.92 4.43 -4.34
N PHE A 262 -9.98 5.36 -4.19
CA PHE A 262 -10.09 6.75 -4.63
C PHE A 262 -8.92 7.08 -5.51
N SER A 263 -9.15 7.90 -6.54
CA SER A 263 -8.12 8.42 -7.42
C SER A 263 -8.28 9.91 -7.59
N ASP A 264 -7.19 10.66 -7.48
CA ASP A 264 -7.15 12.11 -7.61
C ASP A 264 -5.87 12.57 -8.31
N SER A 265 -5.89 13.77 -8.87
CA SER A 265 -4.70 14.39 -9.44
C SER A 265 -4.66 15.91 -9.26
N ASP A 266 -3.53 16.42 -8.82
CA ASP A 266 -3.25 17.85 -8.79
C ASP A 266 -2.55 18.27 -10.11
N TRP A 267 -3.33 18.89 -10.99
CA TRP A 267 -2.89 19.23 -12.36
C TRP A 267 -1.86 20.34 -12.37
N GLY A 268 -0.69 20.06 -13.00
CA GLY A 268 0.37 21.05 -13.17
C GLY A 268 1.01 21.56 -11.88
N ALA A 269 0.82 20.85 -10.77
CA ALA A 269 1.23 21.28 -9.42
C ALA A 269 2.75 21.36 -9.20
N ASP A 270 3.56 20.70 -10.01
CA ASP A 270 5.01 20.79 -9.89
C ASP A 270 5.54 22.11 -10.46
N PRO A 271 6.10 23.02 -9.63
CA PRO A 271 6.51 24.35 -10.07
C PRO A 271 7.69 24.34 -11.04
N ASP A 272 8.47 23.26 -11.04
CA ASP A 272 9.68 23.15 -11.86
C ASP A 272 9.43 22.54 -13.25
N SER A 273 8.40 21.73 -13.40
CA SER A 273 8.16 20.99 -14.65
C SER A 273 6.71 21.03 -15.13
N TYR A 274 5.82 21.69 -14.39
CA TYR A 274 4.37 21.74 -14.66
C TYR A 274 3.73 20.35 -14.81
N LYS A 275 4.34 19.33 -14.22
CA LYS A 275 3.79 17.98 -14.19
C LYS A 275 2.76 17.85 -13.10
N SER A 276 1.78 16.98 -13.34
CA SER A 276 0.71 16.68 -12.41
C SER A 276 1.15 15.64 -11.39
N THR A 277 0.68 15.75 -10.17
CA THR A 277 0.84 14.74 -9.14
C THR A 277 -0.45 13.91 -9.06
N GLY A 278 -0.39 12.64 -9.47
CA GLY A 278 -1.51 11.71 -9.33
C GLY A 278 -1.34 10.83 -8.10
N ALA A 279 -2.46 10.45 -7.51
CA ALA A 279 -2.51 9.51 -6.39
C ALA A 279 -3.70 8.56 -6.50
N TYR A 280 -3.54 7.39 -5.88
CA TYR A 280 -4.63 6.50 -5.55
C TYR A 280 -4.47 5.92 -4.15
N ILE A 281 -5.58 5.53 -3.56
CA ILE A 281 -5.63 4.81 -2.30
C ILE A 281 -6.78 3.82 -2.33
N PHE A 282 -6.49 2.56 -1.98
CA PHE A 282 -7.46 1.48 -1.88
C PHE A 282 -7.69 1.07 -0.43
N PHE A 283 -8.92 0.69 -0.15
CA PHE A 283 -9.40 0.26 1.15
C PHE A 283 -9.86 -1.19 1.08
N LEU A 284 -9.59 -1.91 2.13
CA LEU A 284 -10.10 -3.26 2.37
C LEU A 284 -10.43 -3.35 3.86
N ASP A 285 -11.61 -3.88 4.21
CA ASP A 285 -12.04 -4.04 5.60
C ASP A 285 -11.92 -2.74 6.44
N GLY A 286 -12.33 -1.62 5.83
CA GLY A 286 -12.44 -0.30 6.49
C GLY A 286 -11.18 0.55 6.55
N ALA A 287 -10.01 0.04 6.18
CA ALA A 287 -8.76 0.78 6.23
C ALA A 287 -7.96 0.69 4.93
N ALA A 288 -6.99 1.61 4.76
CA ALA A 288 -6.14 1.63 3.58
C ALA A 288 -5.25 0.37 3.49
N CYS A 289 -5.27 -0.30 2.33
CA CYS A 289 -4.46 -1.49 2.05
C CYS A 289 -3.41 -1.27 0.93
N SER A 290 -3.65 -0.34 0.01
CA SER A 290 -2.69 0.03 -1.03
C SER A 290 -2.81 1.50 -1.37
N TRP A 291 -1.69 2.18 -1.57
CA TRP A 291 -1.65 3.59 -1.96
C TRP A 291 -0.38 3.94 -2.72
N LYS A 292 -0.48 4.99 -3.54
CA LYS A 292 0.65 5.49 -4.30
C LYS A 292 0.48 6.96 -4.66
N VAL A 293 1.59 7.70 -4.60
CA VAL A 293 1.72 9.05 -5.13
C VAL A 293 2.79 9.05 -6.22
N LYS A 294 2.50 9.66 -7.36
CA LYS A 294 3.42 9.68 -8.48
C LYS A 294 3.31 11.00 -9.26
N LEU A 295 4.46 11.61 -9.51
CA LEU A 295 4.55 12.69 -10.49
C LEU A 295 4.39 12.11 -11.91
N SER A 296 3.60 12.75 -12.77
CA SER A 296 3.41 12.31 -14.15
C SER A 296 4.73 12.32 -14.94
N SER A 297 4.87 11.44 -15.91
CA SER A 297 6.09 11.39 -16.74
C SER A 297 6.23 12.62 -17.65
N THR A 298 5.09 13.20 -18.07
CA THR A 298 4.99 14.37 -18.95
C THR A 298 4.05 15.40 -18.35
N ALA A 299 4.17 16.67 -18.76
CA ALA A 299 3.14 17.66 -18.50
C ALA A 299 1.86 17.27 -19.26
N LEU A 300 0.72 17.42 -18.61
CA LEU A 300 -0.60 17.07 -19.14
C LEU A 300 -1.35 18.35 -19.54
N LEU A 301 -2.16 18.27 -20.60
CA LEU A 301 -2.75 19.45 -21.23
C LEU A 301 -4.02 19.96 -20.53
N SER A 302 -4.63 19.13 -19.67
CA SER A 302 -5.84 19.51 -18.95
C SER A 302 -5.97 18.76 -17.61
N SER A 303 -6.79 19.30 -16.69
CA SER A 303 -7.12 18.61 -15.44
C SER A 303 -7.84 17.29 -15.71
N GLN A 304 -8.73 17.25 -16.72
CA GLN A 304 -9.44 16.01 -17.11
C GLN A 304 -8.47 14.91 -17.55
N GLU A 305 -7.45 15.26 -18.35
CA GLU A 305 -6.40 14.32 -18.75
C GLU A 305 -5.60 13.82 -17.55
N SER A 306 -5.30 14.71 -16.62
CA SER A 306 -4.57 14.38 -15.39
C SER A 306 -5.34 13.40 -14.52
N GLU A 307 -6.63 13.66 -14.29
CA GLU A 307 -7.53 12.76 -13.55
C GLU A 307 -7.63 11.40 -14.24
N TYR A 308 -7.74 11.40 -15.54
CA TYR A 308 -7.84 10.16 -16.30
C TYR A 308 -6.56 9.31 -16.22
N VAL A 309 -5.40 9.93 -16.24
CA VAL A 309 -4.11 9.25 -16.07
C VAL A 309 -4.00 8.65 -14.66
N ALA A 310 -4.43 9.39 -13.62
CA ALA A 310 -4.48 8.89 -12.26
C ALA A 310 -5.44 7.70 -12.12
N GLY A 311 -6.64 7.80 -12.69
CA GLY A 311 -7.64 6.71 -12.73
C GLY A 311 -7.13 5.46 -13.45
N SER A 312 -6.33 5.62 -14.51
CA SER A 312 -5.71 4.48 -15.20
C SER A 312 -4.65 3.76 -14.34
N GLU A 313 -3.86 4.51 -13.56
CA GLU A 313 -2.91 3.91 -12.61
C GLU A 313 -3.66 3.22 -11.45
N ALA A 314 -4.75 3.82 -10.96
CA ALA A 314 -5.63 3.20 -9.98
C ALA A 314 -6.26 1.91 -10.49
N THR A 315 -6.72 1.90 -11.76
CA THR A 315 -7.28 0.68 -12.40
C THR A 315 -6.28 -0.47 -12.42
N LYS A 316 -5.01 -0.21 -12.73
CA LYS A 316 -3.97 -1.26 -12.70
C LYS A 316 -3.84 -1.87 -11.31
N GLU A 317 -3.84 -1.04 -10.28
CA GLU A 317 -3.76 -1.51 -8.92
C GLU A 317 -5.01 -2.27 -8.49
N ALA A 318 -6.21 -1.78 -8.85
CA ALA A 318 -7.47 -2.50 -8.60
C ALA A 318 -7.43 -3.91 -9.18
N LEU A 319 -6.97 -4.07 -10.43
CA LEU A 319 -6.84 -5.36 -11.08
C LEU A 319 -5.84 -6.29 -10.37
N ASN A 320 -4.69 -5.74 -9.93
CA ASN A 320 -3.72 -6.50 -9.16
C ASN A 320 -4.30 -6.99 -7.82
N LEU A 321 -5.02 -6.12 -7.11
CA LEU A 321 -5.65 -6.46 -5.83
C LEU A 321 -6.81 -7.47 -6.04
N ARG A 322 -7.64 -7.29 -7.07
CA ARG A 322 -8.70 -8.25 -7.42
C ARG A 322 -8.13 -9.62 -7.70
N MET A 323 -7.10 -9.71 -8.56
CA MET A 323 -6.43 -10.97 -8.88
C MET A 323 -5.83 -11.62 -7.63
N LEU A 324 -5.20 -10.84 -6.75
CA LEU A 324 -4.67 -11.36 -5.48
C LEU A 324 -5.80 -11.93 -4.60
N LEU A 325 -6.88 -11.17 -4.40
CA LEU A 325 -8.03 -11.61 -3.60
C LEU A 325 -8.68 -12.86 -4.20
N GLU A 326 -8.81 -12.94 -5.52
CA GLU A 326 -9.33 -14.11 -6.22
C GLU A 326 -8.45 -15.34 -5.98
N HIS A 327 -7.12 -15.22 -6.16
CA HIS A 327 -6.18 -16.31 -5.87
C HIS A 327 -6.16 -16.71 -4.37
N LEU A 328 -6.48 -15.80 -3.47
CA LEU A 328 -6.62 -16.11 -2.05
C LEU A 328 -7.98 -16.72 -1.70
N GLY A 329 -8.89 -16.85 -2.68
CA GLY A 329 -10.24 -17.35 -2.49
C GLY A 329 -11.22 -16.32 -1.91
N PHE A 330 -10.92 -15.03 -2.02
CA PHE A 330 -11.74 -13.90 -1.57
C PHE A 330 -12.17 -12.99 -2.74
N GLY A 331 -12.35 -13.55 -3.92
CA GLY A 331 -12.77 -12.80 -5.12
C GLY A 331 -14.19 -12.23 -4.95
N ASP A 332 -14.38 -10.96 -5.33
CA ASP A 332 -15.70 -10.32 -5.41
C ASP A 332 -16.12 -10.24 -6.89
N PRO A 333 -17.28 -10.82 -7.30
CA PRO A 333 -17.76 -10.74 -8.67
C PRO A 333 -18.20 -9.33 -9.08
N ARG A 334 -18.48 -8.44 -8.11
CA ARG A 334 -18.89 -7.06 -8.39
C ARG A 334 -17.69 -6.25 -8.92
N PRO A 335 -17.94 -5.20 -9.73
CA PRO A 335 -16.90 -4.24 -10.09
C PRO A 335 -16.28 -3.61 -8.83
N THR A 336 -14.99 -3.30 -8.88
CA THR A 336 -14.35 -2.50 -7.83
C THR A 336 -14.60 -1.03 -8.09
N ASP A 337 -15.16 -0.33 -7.10
CA ASP A 337 -15.39 1.11 -7.15
C ASP A 337 -14.05 1.88 -7.05
N ILE A 338 -13.80 2.75 -8.02
CA ILE A 338 -12.71 3.73 -8.00
C ILE A 338 -13.35 5.12 -8.04
N TYR A 339 -13.49 5.75 -6.89
CA TYR A 339 -14.12 7.06 -6.74
C TYR A 339 -13.24 8.16 -7.35
N VAL A 340 -13.86 9.04 -8.15
CA VAL A 340 -13.22 10.20 -8.78
C VAL A 340 -14.09 11.44 -8.60
N ASP A 341 -13.49 12.64 -8.48
CA ASP A 341 -14.24 13.89 -8.27
C ASP A 341 -14.46 14.70 -9.54
N ASN A 342 -13.93 14.24 -10.68
CA ASN A 342 -14.06 14.92 -11.97
C ASN A 342 -15.08 14.24 -12.89
N LYS A 343 -16.29 14.84 -13.01
CA LYS A 343 -17.35 14.34 -13.89
C LYS A 343 -16.91 14.25 -15.37
N GLY A 344 -16.01 15.13 -15.81
CA GLY A 344 -15.47 15.09 -17.16
C GLY A 344 -14.59 13.86 -17.40
N ALA A 345 -13.77 13.47 -16.40
CA ALA A 345 -12.97 12.26 -16.46
C ALA A 345 -13.86 11.00 -16.51
N ILE A 346 -14.93 10.97 -15.71
CA ILE A 346 -15.93 9.88 -15.74
C ILE A 346 -16.56 9.77 -17.13
N THR A 347 -17.03 10.90 -17.71
CA THR A 347 -17.63 10.92 -19.05
C THR A 347 -16.65 10.45 -20.13
N MET A 348 -15.37 10.80 -20.02
CA MET A 348 -14.32 10.32 -20.94
C MET A 348 -14.09 8.81 -20.82
N GLY A 349 -14.26 8.25 -19.64
CA GLY A 349 -14.20 6.81 -19.40
C GLY A 349 -15.38 6.06 -20.02
N LEU A 350 -16.58 6.67 -20.04
CA LEU A 350 -17.82 6.03 -20.49
C LEU A 350 -18.11 6.26 -22.00
N HIS A 351 -17.68 7.36 -22.60
CA HIS A 351 -18.03 7.72 -23.98
C HIS A 351 -16.82 7.92 -24.90
N PRO A 352 -16.80 7.31 -26.09
CA PRO A 352 -15.74 7.49 -27.08
C PRO A 352 -15.84 8.87 -27.73
N ALA A 353 -15.20 9.89 -27.14
CA ALA A 353 -15.01 11.16 -27.82
C ALA A 353 -13.77 11.05 -28.74
N ASN A 354 -13.99 10.84 -30.04
CA ASN A 354 -12.96 10.93 -31.08
C ASN A 354 -12.53 12.40 -31.27
N LYS A 355 -11.64 12.91 -30.40
CA LYS A 355 -10.96 14.18 -30.64
C LYS A 355 -9.53 13.88 -31.10
N PRO A 356 -9.08 14.46 -32.26
CA PRO A 356 -7.74 14.22 -32.82
C PRO A 356 -6.59 14.56 -31.86
N ALA A 357 -6.82 15.46 -30.89
CA ALA A 357 -5.82 15.90 -29.92
C ALA A 357 -5.43 14.83 -28.87
N THR A 358 -6.13 13.71 -28.80
CA THR A 358 -5.98 12.71 -27.71
C THR A 358 -5.24 11.42 -28.13
N ARG A 359 -4.59 11.39 -29.30
CA ARG A 359 -3.91 10.17 -29.80
C ARG A 359 -2.83 9.62 -28.87
N HIS A 360 -2.10 10.46 -28.12
CA HIS A 360 -1.04 10.03 -27.20
C HIS A 360 -1.60 9.52 -25.86
N VAL A 361 -2.82 9.92 -25.52
CA VAL A 361 -3.56 9.49 -24.32
C VAL A 361 -4.28 8.16 -24.55
N ASN A 362 -4.47 7.80 -25.84
CA ASN A 362 -5.34 6.70 -26.26
C ASN A 362 -5.07 5.33 -25.60
N MET A 363 -3.81 4.90 -25.44
CA MET A 363 -3.55 3.56 -24.87
C MET A 363 -3.90 3.46 -23.37
N ARG A 364 -3.63 4.52 -22.59
CA ARG A 364 -3.99 4.55 -21.18
C ARG A 364 -5.50 4.72 -20.99
N MET A 365 -6.13 5.55 -21.83
CA MET A 365 -7.58 5.71 -21.88
C MET A 365 -8.29 4.40 -22.24
N HIS A 366 -7.75 3.64 -23.17
CA HIS A 366 -8.32 2.33 -23.52
C HIS A 366 -8.32 1.36 -22.35
N MET A 367 -7.32 1.39 -21.49
CA MET A 367 -7.26 0.47 -20.34
C MET A 367 -8.39 0.69 -19.34
N LEU A 368 -8.57 1.92 -18.82
CA LEU A 368 -9.65 2.21 -17.86
C LEU A 368 -11.02 1.88 -18.47
N ARG A 369 -11.30 2.38 -19.69
CA ARG A 369 -12.56 2.11 -20.39
C ARG A 369 -12.80 0.62 -20.59
N HIS A 370 -11.81 -0.09 -21.09
CA HIS A 370 -11.91 -1.53 -21.34
C HIS A 370 -12.30 -2.30 -20.07
N HIS A 371 -11.70 -1.96 -18.93
CA HIS A 371 -12.02 -2.65 -17.67
C HIS A 371 -13.34 -2.19 -17.05
N VAL A 372 -13.84 -0.98 -17.37
CA VAL A 372 -15.21 -0.56 -17.05
C VAL A 372 -16.21 -1.34 -17.91
N GLU A 373 -15.97 -1.47 -19.22
CA GLU A 373 -16.81 -2.25 -20.14
C GLU A 373 -16.87 -3.75 -19.79
N LEU A 374 -15.76 -4.31 -19.29
CA LEU A 374 -15.69 -5.68 -18.79
C LEU A 374 -16.32 -5.88 -17.40
N GLY A 375 -16.75 -4.81 -16.73
CA GLY A 375 -17.31 -4.89 -15.39
C GLY A 375 -16.29 -5.23 -14.29
N HIS A 376 -15.00 -5.04 -14.52
CA HIS A 376 -13.96 -5.25 -13.50
C HIS A 376 -13.86 -4.10 -12.52
N VAL A 377 -14.08 -2.87 -12.99
CA VAL A 377 -14.06 -1.64 -12.19
C VAL A 377 -15.21 -0.74 -12.60
N CYS A 378 -15.63 0.17 -11.72
CA CYS A 378 -16.49 1.29 -12.07
C CYS A 378 -15.93 2.59 -11.47
N THR A 379 -16.37 3.73 -12.00
CA THR A 379 -15.86 5.04 -11.61
C THR A 379 -16.99 5.95 -11.11
N PRO A 380 -17.50 5.70 -9.90
CA PRO A 380 -18.53 6.54 -9.31
C PRO A 380 -17.99 7.94 -8.97
N PHE A 381 -18.87 8.94 -9.02
CA PHE A 381 -18.52 10.29 -8.62
C PHE A 381 -18.38 10.41 -7.11
N CYS A 382 -17.33 11.09 -6.67
CA CYS A 382 -17.11 11.46 -5.27
C CYS A 382 -17.02 12.99 -5.15
N PRO A 383 -17.78 13.63 -4.26
CA PRO A 383 -17.58 15.04 -3.97
C PRO A 383 -16.16 15.32 -3.48
N THR A 384 -15.54 16.43 -3.89
CA THR A 384 -14.18 16.81 -3.49
C THR A 384 -13.98 16.83 -1.97
N PHE A 385 -15.02 17.20 -1.22
CA PHE A 385 -14.97 17.15 0.25
C PHE A 385 -14.69 15.74 0.79
N ASP A 386 -15.15 14.69 0.10
CA ASP A 386 -15.01 13.29 0.50
C ASP A 386 -13.87 12.56 -0.23
N MET A 387 -13.20 13.24 -1.17
CA MET A 387 -12.09 12.70 -1.95
C MET A 387 -10.86 12.45 -1.08
N VAL A 388 -10.73 11.23 -0.57
CA VAL A 388 -9.64 10.86 0.33
C VAL A 388 -8.27 11.01 -0.35
N ALA A 389 -8.16 10.72 -1.65
CA ALA A 389 -6.90 10.83 -2.38
C ALA A 389 -6.35 12.27 -2.46
N ASP A 390 -7.17 13.30 -2.21
CA ASP A 390 -6.82 14.73 -2.28
C ASP A 390 -5.62 15.09 -1.38
N TYR A 391 -5.58 14.58 -0.13
CA TYR A 391 -4.46 14.86 0.79
C TYR A 391 -3.14 14.16 0.42
N MET A 392 -3.19 13.30 -0.59
CA MET A 392 -2.01 12.63 -1.15
C MET A 392 -1.46 13.33 -2.40
N THR A 393 -2.27 14.16 -3.06
CA THR A 393 -1.86 14.91 -4.26
C THR A 393 -1.37 16.31 -3.93
N LYS A 394 -1.89 16.92 -2.85
CA LYS A 394 -1.54 18.27 -2.39
C LYS A 394 -1.47 18.39 -0.87
N ALA A 395 -0.79 19.43 -0.39
CA ALA A 395 -0.79 19.79 1.02
C ALA A 395 -2.16 20.38 1.39
N THR A 396 -2.91 19.71 2.26
CA THR A 396 -4.25 20.11 2.66
C THR A 396 -4.27 20.85 3.99
N PRO A 397 -5.25 21.77 4.21
CA PRO A 397 -5.46 22.39 5.51
C PRO A 397 -5.76 21.38 6.61
N LYS A 398 -5.46 21.74 7.88
CA LYS A 398 -5.61 20.87 9.05
C LYS A 398 -6.94 20.09 9.10
N PRO A 399 -8.14 20.70 8.99
CA PRO A 399 -9.39 19.95 9.12
C PRO A 399 -9.57 18.86 8.06
N THR A 400 -9.21 19.18 6.82
CA THR A 400 -9.27 18.23 5.69
C THR A 400 -8.26 17.10 5.88
N HIS A 401 -7.02 17.47 6.26
CA HIS A 401 -5.96 16.49 6.50
C HIS A 401 -6.33 15.51 7.62
N GLU A 402 -6.76 16.01 8.78
CA GLU A 402 -7.12 15.17 9.93
C GLU A 402 -8.29 14.24 9.60
N ARG A 403 -9.32 14.72 8.87
CA ARG A 403 -10.46 13.91 8.46
C ARG A 403 -10.07 12.78 7.50
N HIS A 404 -9.31 13.08 6.42
CA HIS A 404 -8.89 12.07 5.46
C HIS A 404 -7.92 11.08 6.09
N ASN A 405 -7.04 11.56 6.96
CA ASN A 405 -6.11 10.71 7.69
C ASN A 405 -6.84 9.74 8.63
N ALA A 406 -7.79 10.21 9.41
CA ALA A 406 -8.60 9.35 10.28
C ALA A 406 -9.31 8.24 9.48
N ARG A 407 -9.95 8.59 8.35
CA ARG A 407 -10.59 7.63 7.45
C ARG A 407 -9.58 6.62 6.88
N THR A 408 -8.43 7.07 6.46
CA THR A 408 -7.35 6.22 5.93
C THR A 408 -6.83 5.22 6.95
N MET A 409 -6.77 5.63 8.21
CA MET A 409 -6.32 4.78 9.32
C MET A 409 -7.40 3.81 9.85
N GLY A 410 -8.61 3.86 9.31
CA GLY A 410 -9.70 2.98 9.73
C GLY A 410 -10.42 3.47 10.99
N ASP A 411 -10.54 4.79 11.18
CA ASP A 411 -11.35 5.36 12.26
C ASP A 411 -12.83 5.07 12.04
N GLN A 412 -13.39 4.26 12.90
CA GLN A 412 -14.78 3.80 12.87
C GLN A 412 -15.83 4.91 13.04
N THR A 413 -15.45 6.04 13.63
CA THR A 413 -16.39 7.15 13.85
C THR A 413 -16.72 7.89 12.56
N LEU A 414 -15.92 7.67 11.51
CA LEU A 414 -16.11 8.22 10.17
C LEU A 414 -16.71 7.15 9.27
N ALA A 415 -18.03 7.18 9.10
CA ALA A 415 -18.70 6.34 8.11
C ALA A 415 -17.99 6.44 6.75
N PRO A 416 -17.92 5.34 5.96
CA PRO A 416 -17.54 5.45 4.56
C PRO A 416 -18.43 6.53 3.89
N PRO A 417 -17.96 7.23 2.85
CA PRO A 417 -18.78 8.23 2.17
C PRO A 417 -20.17 7.66 1.89
N LEU A 418 -21.23 8.42 2.12
CA LEU A 418 -22.60 7.98 1.88
C LEU A 418 -22.80 7.38 0.48
N THR A 419 -22.02 7.86 -0.50
CA THR A 419 -21.94 7.32 -1.86
C THR A 419 -21.40 5.89 -1.91
N VAL A 420 -20.48 5.50 -1.02
CA VAL A 420 -19.98 4.11 -0.92
C VAL A 420 -21.04 3.19 -0.35
N ILE A 421 -21.79 3.66 0.65
CA ILE A 421 -22.85 2.86 1.30
C ILE A 421 -24.03 2.62 0.35
N GLN A 422 -24.43 3.62 -0.44
CA GLN A 422 -25.56 3.48 -1.36
C GLN A 422 -25.32 2.44 -2.47
N HIS A 423 -24.10 2.41 -3.05
CA HIS A 423 -23.75 1.39 -4.06
C HIS A 423 -23.52 -0.02 -3.50
N LEU A 424 -23.28 -0.15 -2.20
CA LEU A 424 -23.13 -1.47 -1.55
C LEU A 424 -24.48 -2.07 -1.14
N LEU A 425 -25.55 -1.25 -1.09
CA LEU A 425 -26.91 -1.67 -0.69
C LEU A 425 -27.82 -1.95 -1.90
N ASP A 426 -27.46 -1.45 -3.09
CA ASP A 426 -28.11 -1.72 -4.38
C ASP A 426 -27.42 -2.91 -5.09
#